data_866a5b256309ad78eadf1db1e1d2771f
#
_entry.id   866a5b256309ad78eadf1db1e1d2771f
#
_cell.length_a   1.000
_cell.length_b   1.000
_cell.length_c   1.000
_cell.angle_alpha   90.00
_cell.angle_beta   90.00
_cell.angle_gamma   90.00
#
_symmetry.space_group_name_H-M   'P 1'
#
loop_
_entity.id
_entity.type
_entity.pdbx_description
1 polymer ?
#
loop_
_entity_poly.entity_id
_entity_poly.type
_entity_poly.pdbx_seq_one_letter_code
_entity_poly.pdbx_strand_id
1 'polypeptide(L)'
;MKKRLLLIAGICIMSLVLFVGIARYRAVQKRESDPNWQIAKEIYKVENALQEVDEDYECQSVSKVTPFTYTDSEGNTIVYYCIQTAYLENESGDDTGLDMNAIGMVVDMTRIENKRECTVNEYYAFQCEIADRTHLCWTLSSEISCVIEYDADVISEENILRMAESVSLPG
;
A
#
# COMPACT_ATOMS: atom_id res chain seq x y z
N MET A 1 59.09 -11.46 1.35
CA MET A 1 57.89 -11.38 0.46
C MET A 1 56.58 -11.76 1.15
N LYS A 2 56.46 -12.89 1.85
CA LYS A 2 55.22 -13.37 2.49
C LYS A 2 54.58 -12.37 3.49
N LYS A 3 55.34 -11.67 4.32
CA LYS A 3 54.83 -10.69 5.30
C LYS A 3 54.18 -9.46 4.65
N ARG A 4 54.73 -8.97 3.51
CA ARG A 4 54.12 -7.84 2.77
C ARG A 4 52.83 -8.23 2.08
N LEU A 5 52.72 -9.47 1.58
CA LEU A 5 51.49 -9.98 0.95
C LEU A 5 50.36 -10.14 1.96
N LEU A 6 50.67 -10.63 3.17
CA LEU A 6 49.71 -10.73 4.27
C LEU A 6 49.18 -9.37 4.73
N LEU A 7 50.07 -8.34 4.77
CA LEU A 7 49.68 -7.00 5.15
C LEU A 7 48.74 -6.36 4.11
N ILE A 8 49.02 -6.54 2.81
CA ILE A 8 48.15 -6.06 1.72
C ILE A 8 46.81 -6.77 1.75
N ALA A 9 46.76 -8.08 1.93
CA ALA A 9 45.54 -8.83 2.04
C ALA A 9 44.67 -8.37 3.24
N GLY A 10 45.31 -8.11 4.40
CA GLY A 10 44.62 -7.56 5.57
C GLY A 10 44.00 -6.19 5.33
N ILE A 11 44.73 -5.29 4.63
CA ILE A 11 44.20 -3.96 4.28
C ILE A 11 43.01 -4.07 3.30
N CYS A 12 43.08 -4.96 2.31
CA CYS A 12 41.99 -5.17 1.35
C CYS A 12 40.72 -5.71 2.04
N ILE A 13 40.88 -6.67 2.96
CA ILE A 13 39.73 -7.21 3.72
C ILE A 13 39.12 -6.12 4.61
N MET A 14 39.91 -5.36 5.34
CA MET A 14 39.41 -4.24 6.15
C MET A 14 38.69 -3.19 5.32
N SER A 15 39.21 -2.85 4.14
CA SER A 15 38.59 -1.89 3.23
C SER A 15 37.21 -2.42 2.71
N LEU A 16 37.13 -3.71 2.41
CA LEU A 16 35.90 -4.35 1.95
C LEU A 16 34.84 -4.33 3.05
N VAL A 17 35.20 -4.70 4.28
CA VAL A 17 34.30 -4.69 5.44
C VAL A 17 33.77 -3.27 5.72
N LEU A 18 34.69 -2.28 5.63
CA LEU A 18 34.32 -0.87 5.83
C LEU A 18 33.35 -0.38 4.74
N PHE A 19 33.59 -0.75 3.48
CA PHE A 19 32.77 -0.39 2.36
C PHE A 19 31.37 -1.00 2.48
N VAL A 20 31.27 -2.30 2.82
CA VAL A 20 30.01 -2.99 3.06
C VAL A 20 29.25 -2.36 4.25
N GLY A 21 29.95 -2.02 5.32
CA GLY A 21 29.37 -1.33 6.48
C GLY A 21 28.78 0.04 6.12
N ILE A 22 29.52 0.84 5.33
CA ILE A 22 29.05 2.16 4.86
C ILE A 22 27.84 2.01 3.92
N ALA A 23 27.88 1.03 3.01
CA ALA A 23 26.77 0.78 2.09
C ALA A 23 25.49 0.39 2.83
N ARG A 24 25.60 -0.53 3.80
CA ARG A 24 24.47 -0.91 4.67
C ARG A 24 23.96 0.27 5.49
N TYR A 25 24.84 1.05 6.09
CA TYR A 25 24.44 2.24 6.85
C TYR A 25 23.65 3.25 5.99
N ARG A 26 24.12 3.50 4.75
CA ARG A 26 23.43 4.39 3.81
C ARG A 26 22.07 3.83 3.38
N ALA A 27 21.98 2.52 3.15
CA ALA A 27 20.72 1.86 2.81
C ALA A 27 19.70 2.01 3.95
N VAL A 28 20.12 1.76 5.20
CA VAL A 28 19.27 1.96 6.38
C VAL A 28 18.83 3.42 6.51
N GLN A 29 19.73 4.38 6.36
CA GLN A 29 19.42 5.81 6.43
C GLN A 29 18.41 6.23 5.35
N LYS A 30 18.58 5.75 4.12
CA LYS A 30 17.64 6.00 3.02
C LYS A 30 16.26 5.43 3.34
N ARG A 31 16.20 4.19 3.84
CA ARG A 31 14.97 3.52 4.24
C ARG A 31 14.26 4.25 5.37
N GLU A 32 14.98 4.66 6.42
CA GLU A 32 14.42 5.40 7.55
C GLU A 32 13.86 6.78 7.16
N SER A 33 14.34 7.37 6.06
CA SER A 33 13.82 8.63 5.52
C SER A 33 12.67 8.45 4.54
N ASP A 34 12.32 7.21 4.17
CA ASP A 34 11.22 6.91 3.25
C ASP A 34 9.86 7.07 3.98
N PRO A 35 8.95 7.93 3.48
CA PRO A 35 7.63 8.10 4.06
C PRO A 35 6.82 6.78 4.13
N ASN A 36 6.91 5.94 3.11
CA ASN A 36 6.21 4.66 3.06
C ASN A 36 6.71 3.69 4.13
N TRP A 37 8.02 3.69 4.39
CA TRP A 37 8.61 2.93 5.48
C TRP A 37 8.13 3.40 6.85
N GLN A 38 7.95 4.71 7.05
CA GLN A 38 7.38 5.24 8.30
C GLN A 38 5.92 4.81 8.47
N ILE A 39 5.13 4.81 7.40
CA ILE A 39 3.76 4.27 7.40
C ILE A 39 3.77 2.80 7.80
N ALA A 40 4.62 1.98 7.17
CA ALA A 40 4.77 0.57 7.47
C ALA A 40 5.09 0.31 8.94
N LYS A 41 6.06 1.04 9.50
CA LYS A 41 6.42 0.95 10.93
C LYS A 41 5.27 1.31 11.86
N GLU A 42 4.55 2.38 11.55
CA GLU A 42 3.42 2.83 12.36
C GLU A 42 2.33 1.76 12.45
N ILE A 43 1.97 1.14 11.32
CA ILE A 43 0.88 0.17 11.23
C ILE A 43 1.23 -1.12 11.96
N TYR A 44 2.38 -1.70 11.64
CA TYR A 44 2.72 -3.06 12.06
C TYR A 44 3.82 -3.13 13.12
N LYS A 45 4.37 -1.97 13.56
CA LYS A 45 5.58 -1.96 14.38
C LYS A 45 6.63 -2.90 13.77
N VAL A 46 6.97 -2.64 12.52
CA VAL A 46 7.73 -3.51 11.61
C VAL A 46 9.01 -4.10 12.22
N GLU A 47 9.60 -3.43 13.20
CA GLU A 47 10.77 -3.95 13.94
C GLU A 47 10.49 -5.32 14.59
N ASN A 48 9.25 -5.57 15.04
CA ASN A 48 8.85 -6.85 15.60
C ASN A 48 8.31 -7.82 14.54
N ALA A 49 7.59 -7.30 13.53
CA ALA A 49 7.01 -8.12 12.48
C ALA A 49 8.07 -8.80 11.59
N LEU A 50 9.18 -8.13 11.32
CA LEU A 50 10.29 -8.70 10.53
C LEU A 50 11.07 -9.81 11.27
N GLN A 51 10.87 -9.96 12.59
CA GLN A 51 11.50 -11.03 13.37
C GLN A 51 10.62 -12.29 13.47
N GLU A 52 9.33 -12.17 13.16
CA GLU A 52 8.35 -13.27 13.27
C GLU A 52 7.96 -13.86 11.91
N VAL A 53 8.39 -13.24 10.80
CA VAL A 53 8.10 -13.77 9.45
C VAL A 53 9.00 -14.97 9.22
N ASP A 54 8.38 -16.15 9.08
CA ASP A 54 9.02 -17.38 8.64
C ASP A 54 9.79 -17.09 7.34
N GLU A 55 11.02 -17.56 7.20
CA GLU A 55 11.89 -17.29 6.06
C GLU A 55 11.23 -17.62 4.69
N ASP A 56 10.15 -18.41 4.71
CA ASP A 56 9.36 -18.79 3.53
C ASP A 56 8.19 -17.82 3.22
N TYR A 57 7.91 -16.80 4.06
CA TYR A 57 6.87 -15.79 3.84
C TYR A 57 7.47 -14.40 3.84
N GLU A 58 7.91 -13.94 2.69
CA GLU A 58 8.30 -12.54 2.50
C GLU A 58 7.06 -11.65 2.57
N CYS A 59 6.87 -10.96 3.70
CA CYS A 59 5.90 -9.88 3.78
C CYS A 59 6.41 -8.70 2.95
N GLN A 60 5.94 -8.61 1.72
CA GLN A 60 6.47 -7.71 0.71
C GLN A 60 5.84 -6.31 0.79
N SER A 61 4.69 -6.19 1.45
CA SER A 61 4.01 -4.91 1.62
C SER A 61 3.22 -4.81 2.91
N VAL A 62 2.99 -3.58 3.37
CA VAL A 62 2.09 -3.25 4.47
C VAL A 62 1.18 -2.10 4.07
N SER A 63 -0.07 -2.16 4.48
CA SER A 63 -1.07 -1.17 4.10
C SER A 63 -1.69 -0.47 5.31
N LYS A 64 -1.97 0.82 5.16
CA LYS A 64 -2.70 1.65 6.12
C LYS A 64 -4.04 2.06 5.54
N VAL A 65 -5.11 1.71 6.23
CA VAL A 65 -6.47 2.13 5.89
C VAL A 65 -6.83 3.38 6.67
N THR A 66 -7.23 4.43 5.95
CA THR A 66 -7.72 5.68 6.55
C THR A 66 -9.15 5.93 6.09
N PRO A 67 -10.15 5.78 6.97
CA PRO A 67 -11.55 6.06 6.65
C PRO A 67 -11.85 7.55 6.77
N PHE A 68 -12.66 8.07 5.85
CA PHE A 68 -13.26 9.41 5.88
C PHE A 68 -14.76 9.28 5.75
N THR A 69 -15.51 9.75 6.73
CA THR A 69 -16.97 9.69 6.73
C THR A 69 -17.56 11.02 6.29
N TYR A 70 -18.43 10.98 5.31
CA TYR A 70 -19.18 12.12 4.80
C TYR A 70 -20.67 11.87 5.07
N THR A 71 -21.36 12.92 5.42
CA THR A 71 -22.81 12.87 5.63
C THR A 71 -23.46 13.97 4.78
N ASP A 72 -24.45 13.61 3.99
CA ASP A 72 -25.21 14.57 3.20
C ASP A 72 -26.23 15.34 4.08
N SER A 73 -26.99 16.26 3.46
CA SER A 73 -28.01 17.07 4.14
C SER A 73 -29.21 16.25 4.63
N GLU A 74 -29.39 15.03 4.13
CA GLU A 74 -30.48 14.13 4.49
C GLU A 74 -30.07 13.13 5.58
N GLY A 75 -28.79 13.12 5.96
CA GLY A 75 -28.23 12.23 6.97
C GLY A 75 -27.68 10.91 6.39
N ASN A 76 -27.63 10.76 5.07
CA ASN A 76 -27.06 9.57 4.43
C ASN A 76 -25.54 9.59 4.54
N THR A 77 -24.95 8.42 4.79
CA THR A 77 -23.53 8.29 5.07
C THR A 77 -22.79 7.62 3.92
N ILE A 78 -21.68 8.24 3.51
CA ILE A 78 -20.69 7.70 2.59
C ILE A 78 -19.40 7.53 3.36
N VAL A 79 -18.73 6.39 3.21
CA VAL A 79 -17.39 6.18 3.78
C VAL A 79 -16.41 6.01 2.64
N TYR A 80 -15.43 6.91 2.59
CA TYR A 80 -14.29 6.80 1.68
C TYR A 80 -13.10 6.25 2.44
N TYR A 81 -12.51 5.20 1.94
CA TYR A 81 -11.31 4.58 2.46
C TYR A 81 -10.14 4.89 1.52
N CYS A 82 -9.11 5.56 2.04
CA CYS A 82 -7.82 5.68 1.39
C CYS A 82 -6.89 4.60 1.97
N ILE A 83 -6.38 3.73 1.12
CA ILE A 83 -5.51 2.62 1.50
C ILE A 83 -4.13 2.92 0.92
N GLN A 84 -3.17 3.21 1.80
CA GLN A 84 -1.79 3.48 1.44
C GLN A 84 -0.97 2.21 1.64
N THR A 85 -0.31 1.71 0.59
CA THR A 85 0.53 0.51 0.63
C THR A 85 2.00 0.92 0.54
N ALA A 86 2.82 0.44 1.47
CA ALA A 86 4.27 0.58 1.45
C ALA A 86 4.90 -0.77 1.13
N TYR A 87 5.75 -0.81 0.11
CA TYR A 87 6.49 -2.01 -0.28
C TYR A 87 7.83 -2.08 0.43
N LEU A 88 8.16 -3.25 0.97
CA LEU A 88 9.41 -3.52 1.68
C LEU A 88 10.42 -4.12 0.70
N GLU A 89 11.45 -3.36 0.38
CA GLU A 89 12.62 -3.64 -0.50
C GLU A 89 12.40 -4.50 -1.76
N ASN A 90 12.61 -3.87 -2.92
CA ASN A 90 12.70 -4.45 -4.27
C ASN A 90 11.43 -4.89 -4.98
N GLU A 91 10.24 -4.68 -4.44
CA GLU A 91 9.02 -4.91 -5.17
C GLU A 91 8.31 -3.59 -5.49
N SER A 92 8.11 -3.37 -6.77
CA SER A 92 7.14 -2.41 -7.26
C SER A 92 5.84 -3.16 -7.45
N GLY A 93 4.75 -2.65 -6.88
CA GLY A 93 3.42 -3.15 -7.25
C GLY A 93 3.25 -3.07 -8.77
N ASP A 94 2.47 -3.99 -9.32
CA ASP A 94 2.10 -3.92 -10.73
C ASP A 94 1.25 -2.67 -10.95
N ASP A 95 1.80 -1.68 -11.64
CA ASP A 95 1.13 -0.40 -11.92
C ASP A 95 -0.09 -0.53 -12.86
N THR A 96 -0.40 -1.72 -13.32
CA THR A 96 -1.41 -1.95 -14.37
C THR A 96 -2.74 -2.50 -13.87
N GLY A 97 -2.89 -2.77 -12.57
CA GLY A 97 -4.07 -3.45 -12.05
C GLY A 97 -4.61 -2.93 -10.72
N LEU A 98 -5.70 -3.55 -10.27
CA LEU A 98 -6.26 -3.33 -8.94
C LEU A 98 -5.39 -4.04 -7.88
N ASP A 99 -4.99 -3.32 -6.85
CA ASP A 99 -4.42 -3.96 -5.67
C ASP A 99 -5.52 -4.65 -4.83
N MET A 100 -5.80 -5.90 -5.20
CA MET A 100 -6.86 -6.69 -4.55
C MET A 100 -6.52 -7.02 -3.09
N ASN A 101 -5.24 -7.04 -2.71
CA ASN A 101 -4.82 -7.28 -1.33
C ASN A 101 -5.14 -6.05 -0.47
N ALA A 102 -4.81 -4.85 -0.96
CA ALA A 102 -5.15 -3.61 -0.28
C ALA A 102 -6.67 -3.43 -0.17
N ILE A 103 -7.41 -3.60 -1.28
CA ILE A 103 -8.88 -3.50 -1.30
C ILE A 103 -9.50 -4.53 -0.33
N GLY A 104 -8.96 -5.74 -0.27
CA GLY A 104 -9.40 -6.81 0.63
C GLY A 104 -9.29 -6.50 2.12
N MET A 105 -8.55 -5.46 2.49
CA MET A 105 -8.53 -4.98 3.90
C MET A 105 -9.82 -4.27 4.31
N VAL A 106 -10.60 -3.79 3.35
CA VAL A 106 -11.87 -3.08 3.58
C VAL A 106 -13.06 -3.90 3.09
N VAL A 107 -12.91 -4.56 1.95
CA VAL A 107 -13.95 -5.30 1.25
C VAL A 107 -13.78 -6.78 1.50
N ASP A 108 -14.75 -7.43 2.16
CA ASP A 108 -14.74 -8.89 2.32
C ASP A 108 -14.96 -9.57 0.96
N MET A 109 -13.85 -9.92 0.29
CA MET A 109 -13.84 -10.50 -1.05
C MET A 109 -14.59 -11.82 -1.15
N THR A 110 -14.86 -12.50 -0.02
CA THR A 110 -15.59 -13.77 0.02
C THR A 110 -17.10 -13.57 0.02
N ARG A 111 -17.58 -12.35 0.27
CA ARG A 111 -18.99 -11.98 0.39
C ARG A 111 -19.49 -11.05 -0.71
N ILE A 112 -18.67 -10.85 -1.74
CA ILE A 112 -19.01 -9.98 -2.86
C ILE A 112 -20.17 -10.58 -3.65
N GLU A 113 -21.18 -9.74 -3.88
CA GLU A 113 -22.30 -9.99 -4.77
C GLU A 113 -22.36 -8.92 -5.86
N ASN A 114 -23.03 -9.19 -6.97
CA ASN A 114 -23.33 -8.26 -8.06
C ASN A 114 -22.10 -7.45 -8.56
N LYS A 115 -20.92 -8.11 -8.61
CA LYS A 115 -19.68 -7.46 -9.10
C LYS A 115 -19.86 -7.04 -10.55
N ARG A 116 -19.56 -5.77 -10.85
CA ARG A 116 -19.51 -5.21 -12.21
C ARG A 116 -18.27 -4.35 -12.40
N GLU A 117 -17.69 -4.43 -13.57
CA GLU A 117 -16.54 -3.62 -13.96
C GLU A 117 -17.00 -2.24 -14.40
N CYS A 118 -16.21 -1.23 -14.07
CA CYS A 118 -16.39 0.16 -14.46
C CYS A 118 -15.05 0.89 -14.54
N THR A 119 -15.09 2.21 -14.71
CA THR A 119 -13.89 3.06 -14.69
C THR A 119 -14.13 4.27 -13.80
N VAL A 120 -13.09 4.75 -13.14
CA VAL A 120 -13.03 6.04 -12.45
C VAL A 120 -11.94 6.85 -13.14
N ASN A 121 -12.31 7.90 -13.89
CA ASN A 121 -11.42 8.53 -14.85
C ASN A 121 -10.85 7.50 -15.83
N GLU A 122 -9.52 7.35 -15.87
CA GLU A 122 -8.82 6.36 -16.70
C GLU A 122 -8.47 5.05 -15.97
N TYR A 123 -8.74 4.99 -14.67
CA TYR A 123 -8.40 3.83 -13.85
C TYR A 123 -9.47 2.75 -13.94
N TYR A 124 -9.00 1.50 -14.04
CA TYR A 124 -9.89 0.35 -13.92
C TYR A 124 -10.49 0.30 -12.51
N ALA A 125 -11.78 0.05 -12.44
CA ALA A 125 -12.54 -0.02 -11.20
C ALA A 125 -13.54 -1.16 -11.24
N PHE A 126 -14.04 -1.56 -10.09
CA PHE A 126 -15.22 -2.40 -9.99
C PHE A 126 -16.15 -1.91 -8.90
N GLN A 127 -17.41 -2.22 -9.10
CA GLN A 127 -18.46 -2.03 -8.11
C GLN A 127 -18.99 -3.38 -7.65
N CYS A 128 -19.30 -3.50 -6.37
CA CYS A 128 -19.86 -4.73 -5.81
C CYS A 128 -20.77 -4.42 -4.63
N GLU A 129 -21.57 -5.39 -4.25
CA GLU A 129 -22.45 -5.33 -3.09
C GLU A 129 -21.97 -6.28 -2.00
N ILE A 130 -22.07 -5.85 -0.75
CA ILE A 130 -21.88 -6.69 0.43
C ILE A 130 -23.00 -6.35 1.40
N ALA A 131 -23.87 -7.30 1.64
CA ALA A 131 -25.10 -7.11 2.40
C ALA A 131 -25.97 -6.00 1.77
N ASP A 132 -26.17 -4.90 2.48
CA ASP A 132 -26.97 -3.73 2.09
C ASP A 132 -26.12 -2.53 1.65
N ARG A 133 -24.82 -2.73 1.42
CA ARG A 133 -23.88 -1.66 1.06
C ARG A 133 -23.23 -1.92 -0.29
N THR A 134 -23.13 -0.86 -1.08
CA THR A 134 -22.42 -0.87 -2.36
C THR A 134 -21.03 -0.31 -2.16
N HIS A 135 -20.05 -0.95 -2.79
CA HIS A 135 -18.64 -0.58 -2.75
C HIS A 135 -18.13 -0.28 -4.15
N LEU A 136 -17.54 0.91 -4.36
CA LEU A 136 -16.80 1.26 -5.55
C LEU A 136 -15.31 1.20 -5.22
N CYS A 137 -14.56 0.37 -5.94
CA CYS A 137 -13.16 0.07 -5.67
C CYS A 137 -12.29 0.39 -6.88
N TRP A 138 -11.19 1.11 -6.68
CA TRP A 138 -10.19 1.40 -7.72
C TRP A 138 -8.81 1.62 -7.12
N THR A 139 -7.78 1.55 -7.97
CA THR A 139 -6.39 1.81 -7.59
C THR A 139 -5.87 3.00 -8.40
N LEU A 140 -5.34 4.02 -7.72
CA LEU A 140 -4.75 5.21 -8.33
C LEU A 140 -3.28 5.01 -8.69
N SER A 141 -2.57 4.21 -7.92
CA SER A 141 -1.16 3.86 -8.12
C SER A 141 -0.84 2.57 -7.37
N SER A 142 0.34 2.01 -7.60
CA SER A 142 0.84 0.86 -6.82
C SER A 142 0.79 1.08 -5.30
N GLU A 143 0.79 2.33 -4.85
CA GLU A 143 0.82 2.69 -3.43
C GLU A 143 -0.53 3.16 -2.87
N ILE A 144 -1.53 3.42 -3.73
CA ILE A 144 -2.81 4.01 -3.29
C ILE A 144 -3.98 3.30 -3.93
N SER A 145 -4.76 2.62 -3.11
CA SER A 145 -6.07 2.07 -3.45
C SER A 145 -7.19 2.79 -2.71
N CYS A 146 -8.34 2.83 -3.32
CA CYS A 146 -9.49 3.59 -2.85
C CYS A 146 -10.75 2.72 -2.85
N VAL A 147 -11.58 2.92 -1.83
CA VAL A 147 -12.91 2.31 -1.75
C VAL A 147 -13.90 3.37 -1.29
N ILE A 148 -15.05 3.47 -1.95
CA ILE A 148 -16.22 4.23 -1.46
C ILE A 148 -17.32 3.23 -1.12
N GLU A 149 -17.76 3.25 0.12
CA GLU A 149 -18.89 2.49 0.62
C GLU A 149 -20.10 3.41 0.78
N TYR A 150 -21.23 3.02 0.23
CA TYR A 150 -22.46 3.81 0.26
C TYR A 150 -23.70 2.94 0.15
N ASP A 151 -24.85 3.52 0.42
CA ASP A 151 -26.16 2.93 0.22
C ASP A 151 -26.71 3.36 -1.15
N ALA A 152 -26.83 2.42 -2.08
CA ALA A 152 -27.29 2.70 -3.45
C ALA A 152 -28.79 2.98 -3.55
N ASP A 153 -29.58 2.65 -2.53
CA ASP A 153 -31.02 2.96 -2.51
C ASP A 153 -31.29 4.45 -2.28
N VAL A 154 -30.34 5.15 -1.64
CA VAL A 154 -30.50 6.57 -1.27
C VAL A 154 -29.48 7.50 -1.94
N ILE A 155 -28.33 7.00 -2.37
CA ILE A 155 -27.27 7.79 -2.98
C ILE A 155 -27.05 7.31 -4.42
N SER A 156 -27.21 8.20 -5.39
CA SER A 156 -27.06 7.85 -6.80
C SER A 156 -25.61 7.50 -7.15
N GLU A 157 -25.45 6.49 -8.00
CA GLU A 157 -24.15 6.08 -8.54
C GLU A 157 -23.42 7.23 -9.24
N GLU A 158 -24.15 8.10 -9.96
CA GLU A 158 -23.55 9.27 -10.62
C GLU A 158 -22.85 10.21 -9.63
N ASN A 159 -23.42 10.42 -8.44
CA ASN A 159 -22.83 11.24 -7.40
C ASN A 159 -21.55 10.57 -6.83
N ILE A 160 -21.58 9.26 -6.66
CA ILE A 160 -20.44 8.48 -6.20
C ILE A 160 -19.29 8.50 -7.22
N LEU A 161 -19.61 8.33 -8.50
CA LEU A 161 -18.60 8.43 -9.57
C LEU A 161 -17.97 9.82 -9.61
N ARG A 162 -18.75 10.89 -9.54
CA ARG A 162 -18.20 12.27 -9.47
C ARG A 162 -17.32 12.49 -8.23
N MET A 163 -17.69 11.91 -7.09
CA MET A 163 -16.85 11.93 -5.90
C MET A 163 -15.53 11.20 -6.13
N ALA A 164 -15.58 9.98 -6.69
CA ALA A 164 -14.41 9.18 -7.00
C ALA A 164 -13.48 9.87 -8.02
N GLU A 165 -14.03 10.45 -9.07
CA GLU A 165 -13.30 11.19 -10.11
C GLU A 165 -12.59 12.44 -9.56
N SER A 166 -13.06 13.00 -8.44
CA SER A 166 -12.43 14.15 -7.78
C SER A 166 -11.21 13.76 -6.94
N VAL A 167 -11.03 12.47 -6.66
CA VAL A 167 -9.85 11.99 -5.91
C VAL A 167 -8.63 12.02 -6.83
N SER A 168 -7.58 12.69 -6.38
CA SER A 168 -6.32 12.81 -7.12
C SER A 168 -5.14 12.44 -6.23
N LEU A 169 -4.05 12.01 -6.86
CA LEU A 169 -2.79 11.83 -6.14
C LEU A 169 -2.33 13.16 -5.53
N PRO A 170 -1.81 13.15 -4.31
CA PRO A 170 -1.15 14.33 -3.75
C PRO A 170 0.02 14.73 -4.66
N GLY A 171 0.03 15.99 -5.11
CA GLY A 171 1.09 16.55 -5.95
C GLY A 171 2.37 16.83 -5.18
#